data_e9d85264e24ee650335e46e277bab134
#
_entry.id   e9d85264e24ee650335e46e277bab134
#
_cell.length_a   1.000
_cell.length_b   1.000
_cell.length_c   1.000
_cell.angle_alpha   90.00
_cell.angle_beta   90.00
_cell.angle_gamma   90.00
#
_symmetry.space_group_name_H-M   'P 1'
#
loop_
_entity.id
_entity.type
_entity.pdbx_description
1 polymer ?
#
loop_
_entity_poly.entity_id
_entity_poly.type
_entity_poly.pdbx_seq_one_letter_code
_entity_poly.pdbx_strand_id
1 'polypeptide(L)'
;AHYINEDGSIDCWLQSAYTLGLAYGLYPEALAKKGAACLNNAVMANDYHLNTGYIGTQFLLPVLCRYGYVDTAYRILQQDTYPSWRNMLSYGQTTITEAWNTCYETGDGTYAVNGSMNHFGLGTVGQWLYSDVLGIKRDLDNPGYKHFYIEPQVGGGLTHVSGSYESVYGTIESGWRLEGSELVFTFVIPPNTTATVTLPDPQYQNMALAAGAYEYRIALNL
;
A
#
# COMPACT_ATOMS: atom_id res chain seq x y z
N ALA A 1 -9.35 -23.53 20.23
CA ALA A 1 -9.96 -22.22 20.53
C ALA A 1 -10.19 -21.52 19.22
N HIS A 2 -11.40 -21.11 18.96
CA HIS A 2 -11.76 -20.40 17.74
C HIS A 2 -11.68 -18.90 18.05
N TYR A 3 -10.64 -18.25 17.51
CA TYR A 3 -10.43 -16.81 17.70
C TYR A 3 -11.12 -15.97 16.62
N ILE A 4 -11.62 -16.63 15.56
CA ILE A 4 -12.28 -15.99 14.42
C ILE A 4 -13.72 -16.50 14.37
N ASN A 5 -14.67 -15.58 14.39
CA ASN A 5 -16.09 -15.87 14.30
C ASN A 5 -16.52 -16.17 12.86
N GLU A 6 -17.71 -16.75 12.66
CA GLU A 6 -18.23 -17.11 11.33
C GLU A 6 -18.45 -15.91 10.39
N ASP A 7 -18.62 -14.72 10.95
CA ASP A 7 -18.70 -13.45 10.21
C ASP A 7 -17.33 -12.82 9.89
N GLY A 8 -16.23 -13.48 10.28
CA GLY A 8 -14.87 -13.00 10.10
C GLY A 8 -14.39 -12.04 11.18
N SER A 9 -15.23 -11.71 12.15
CA SER A 9 -14.82 -10.87 13.28
C SER A 9 -13.92 -11.63 14.26
N ILE A 10 -13.17 -10.89 15.03
CA ILE A 10 -12.40 -11.38 16.19
C ILE A 10 -12.79 -10.56 17.41
N ASP A 11 -12.63 -11.12 18.61
CA ASP A 11 -12.95 -10.43 19.87
C ASP A 11 -11.90 -9.34 20.19
N CYS A 12 -11.61 -8.49 19.20
CA CYS A 12 -10.64 -7.41 19.30
C CYS A 12 -10.99 -6.30 18.31
N TRP A 13 -10.98 -5.05 18.77
CA TRP A 13 -11.26 -3.87 17.95
C TRP A 13 -10.01 -3.30 17.24
N LEU A 14 -8.82 -3.83 17.56
CA LEU A 14 -7.56 -3.32 17.01
C LEU A 14 -7.38 -3.72 15.56
N GLN A 15 -7.18 -2.75 14.70
CA GLN A 15 -6.85 -2.97 13.29
C GLN A 15 -5.64 -3.90 13.11
N SER A 16 -4.64 -3.82 14.00
CA SER A 16 -3.44 -4.68 13.96
C SER A 16 -3.76 -6.16 14.04
N ALA A 17 -4.76 -6.56 14.83
CA ALA A 17 -5.12 -7.97 14.99
C ALA A 17 -5.69 -8.55 13.68
N TYR A 18 -6.61 -7.84 13.03
CA TYR A 18 -7.11 -8.21 11.70
C TYR A 18 -6.00 -8.19 10.65
N THR A 19 -5.22 -7.12 10.62
CA THR A 19 -4.15 -6.92 9.65
C THR A 19 -3.12 -8.04 9.70
N LEU A 20 -2.60 -8.39 10.88
CA LEU A 20 -1.60 -9.44 11.04
C LEU A 20 -2.20 -10.82 10.76
N GLY A 21 -3.43 -11.07 11.20
CA GLY A 21 -4.15 -12.30 10.92
C GLY A 21 -4.30 -12.56 9.41
N LEU A 22 -4.64 -11.52 8.64
CA LEU A 22 -4.78 -11.60 7.19
C LEU A 22 -3.42 -11.64 6.48
N ALA A 23 -2.45 -10.84 6.93
CA ALA A 23 -1.12 -10.78 6.32
C ALA A 23 -0.38 -12.12 6.40
N TYR A 24 -0.46 -12.80 7.54
CA TYR A 24 0.20 -14.08 7.79
C TYR A 24 -0.66 -15.32 7.46
N GLY A 25 -1.82 -15.13 6.83
CA GLY A 25 -2.67 -16.26 6.40
C GLY A 25 -3.24 -17.06 7.57
N LEU A 26 -3.47 -16.43 8.73
CA LEU A 26 -4.05 -17.09 9.92
C LEU A 26 -5.57 -17.21 9.83
N TYR A 27 -6.20 -16.48 8.91
CA TYR A 27 -7.62 -16.63 8.60
C TYR A 27 -7.86 -17.89 7.77
N PRO A 28 -8.88 -18.70 8.10
CA PRO A 28 -9.38 -19.70 7.16
C PRO A 28 -9.74 -19.03 5.83
N GLU A 29 -9.43 -19.67 4.70
CA GLU A 29 -9.64 -19.11 3.37
C GLU A 29 -11.09 -18.62 3.17
N ALA A 30 -12.08 -19.40 3.63
CA ALA A 30 -13.51 -19.07 3.56
C ALA A 30 -13.89 -17.80 4.36
N LEU A 31 -13.09 -17.40 5.35
CA LEU A 31 -13.35 -16.27 6.23
C LEU A 31 -12.45 -15.06 5.95
N ALA A 32 -11.38 -15.22 5.15
CA ALA A 32 -10.41 -14.15 4.93
C ALA A 32 -11.03 -12.88 4.32
N LYS A 33 -11.93 -13.01 3.34
CA LYS A 33 -12.66 -11.86 2.77
C LYS A 33 -13.57 -11.18 3.80
N LYS A 34 -14.22 -11.95 4.68
CA LYS A 34 -15.04 -11.39 5.76
C LYS A 34 -14.17 -10.67 6.80
N GLY A 35 -13.04 -11.26 7.19
CA GLY A 35 -12.07 -10.61 8.06
C GLY A 35 -11.52 -9.30 7.49
N ALA A 36 -11.27 -9.26 6.18
CA ALA A 36 -10.87 -8.03 5.50
C ALA A 36 -11.99 -6.97 5.49
N ALA A 37 -13.24 -7.37 5.35
CA ALA A 37 -14.38 -6.47 5.50
C ALA A 37 -14.48 -5.92 6.93
N CYS A 38 -14.25 -6.75 7.94
CA CYS A 38 -14.19 -6.30 9.34
C CYS A 38 -13.04 -5.30 9.56
N LEU A 39 -11.85 -5.54 8.99
CA LEU A 39 -10.74 -4.60 9.01
C LEU A 39 -11.12 -3.26 8.38
N ASN A 40 -11.70 -3.30 7.18
CA ASN A 40 -12.15 -2.09 6.48
C ASN A 40 -13.16 -1.30 7.32
N ASN A 41 -14.13 -1.98 7.91
CA ASN A 41 -15.13 -1.36 8.79
C ASN A 41 -14.49 -0.75 10.04
N ALA A 42 -13.49 -1.40 10.62
CA ALA A 42 -12.74 -0.87 11.77
C ALA A 42 -11.94 0.39 11.42
N VAL A 43 -11.40 0.47 10.19
CA VAL A 43 -10.75 1.68 9.69
C VAL A 43 -11.77 2.79 9.45
N MET A 44 -12.90 2.50 8.81
CA MET A 44 -13.97 3.47 8.57
C MET A 44 -14.57 4.01 9.87
N ALA A 45 -14.80 3.14 10.86
CA ALA A 45 -15.30 3.52 12.18
C ALA A 45 -14.33 4.41 12.97
N ASN A 46 -13.05 4.43 12.58
CA ASN A 46 -12.01 5.31 13.11
C ASN A 46 -11.70 6.49 12.17
N ASP A 47 -12.68 6.94 11.39
CA ASP A 47 -12.57 8.06 10.45
C ASP A 47 -11.36 7.93 9.50
N TYR A 48 -11.08 6.71 9.03
CA TYR A 48 -9.94 6.36 8.18
C TYR A 48 -8.56 6.65 8.82
N HIS A 49 -8.48 6.76 10.14
CA HIS A 49 -7.21 6.79 10.85
C HIS A 49 -6.77 5.38 11.19
N LEU A 50 -5.46 5.18 11.14
CA LEU A 50 -4.90 3.94 11.66
C LEU A 50 -4.87 3.98 13.21
N ASN A 51 -5.03 2.79 13.80
CA ASN A 51 -4.73 2.57 15.22
C ASN A 51 -3.68 1.47 15.39
N THR A 52 -2.82 1.33 14.37
CA THR A 52 -1.73 0.37 14.35
C THR A 52 -0.44 0.99 14.86
N GLY A 53 0.33 0.23 15.64
CA GLY A 53 1.75 0.51 15.85
C GLY A 53 2.58 0.05 14.65
N TYR A 54 3.90 0.27 14.70
CA TYR A 54 4.81 0.04 13.56
C TYR A 54 4.75 -1.41 12.99
N ILE A 55 4.49 -2.43 13.82
CA ILE A 55 4.36 -3.82 13.34
C ILE A 55 3.13 -4.01 12.45
N GLY A 56 1.98 -3.47 12.85
CA GLY A 56 0.74 -3.58 12.06
C GLY A 56 0.73 -2.67 10.84
N THR A 57 1.32 -1.49 10.96
CA THR A 57 1.30 -0.46 9.92
C THR A 57 1.90 -0.94 8.59
N GLN A 58 2.98 -1.72 8.62
CA GLN A 58 3.63 -2.22 7.40
C GLN A 58 2.71 -3.11 6.55
N PHE A 59 1.70 -3.76 7.16
CA PHE A 59 0.80 -4.68 6.45
C PHE A 59 -0.57 -4.09 6.18
N LEU A 60 -0.96 -3.00 6.86
CA LEU A 60 -2.33 -2.47 6.81
C LEU A 60 -2.74 -2.10 5.38
N LEU A 61 -1.98 -1.22 4.73
CA LEU A 61 -2.30 -0.77 3.37
C LEU A 61 -2.20 -1.90 2.33
N PRO A 62 -1.13 -2.73 2.32
CA PRO A 62 -1.05 -3.89 1.43
C PRO A 62 -2.20 -4.89 1.61
N VAL A 63 -2.63 -5.16 2.85
CA VAL A 63 -3.76 -6.06 3.12
C VAL A 63 -5.05 -5.47 2.59
N LEU A 64 -5.33 -4.20 2.84
CA LEU A 64 -6.52 -3.52 2.30
C LEU A 64 -6.55 -3.61 0.77
N CYS A 65 -5.44 -3.32 0.09
CA CYS A 65 -5.34 -3.42 -1.37
C CYS A 65 -5.56 -4.85 -1.86
N ARG A 66 -4.96 -5.85 -1.22
CA ARG A 66 -5.12 -7.27 -1.56
C ARG A 66 -6.58 -7.73 -1.59
N TYR A 67 -7.40 -7.17 -0.71
CA TYR A 67 -8.83 -7.51 -0.62
C TYR A 67 -9.76 -6.50 -1.30
N GLY A 68 -9.22 -5.57 -2.11
CA GLY A 68 -10.00 -4.65 -2.94
C GLY A 68 -10.41 -3.34 -2.26
N TYR A 69 -9.91 -3.06 -1.06
CA TYR A 69 -10.19 -1.82 -0.32
C TYR A 69 -9.15 -0.72 -0.63
N VAL A 70 -8.87 -0.51 -1.91
CA VAL A 70 -7.86 0.44 -2.39
C VAL A 70 -8.16 1.87 -1.94
N ASP A 71 -9.41 2.31 -2.07
CA ASP A 71 -9.83 3.65 -1.65
C ASP A 71 -9.60 3.88 -0.16
N THR A 72 -9.86 2.88 0.66
CA THR A 72 -9.60 2.94 2.11
C THR A 72 -8.11 3.11 2.39
N ALA A 73 -7.25 2.36 1.69
CA ALA A 73 -5.80 2.49 1.83
C ALA A 73 -5.30 3.91 1.47
N TYR A 74 -5.78 4.47 0.36
CA TYR A 74 -5.46 5.85 -0.01
C TYR A 74 -6.00 6.89 0.98
N ARG A 75 -7.21 6.71 1.51
CA ARG A 75 -7.76 7.60 2.54
C ARG A 75 -6.93 7.62 3.81
N ILE A 76 -6.41 6.46 4.25
CA ILE A 76 -5.47 6.38 5.38
C ILE A 76 -4.20 7.18 5.07
N LEU A 77 -3.60 6.99 3.89
CA LEU A 77 -2.39 7.71 3.50
C LEU A 77 -2.60 9.22 3.48
N GLN A 78 -3.77 9.67 3.03
CA GLN A 78 -4.10 11.08 2.83
C GLN A 78 -4.59 11.80 4.08
N GLN A 79 -4.75 11.10 5.21
CA GLN A 79 -5.09 11.74 6.48
C GLN A 79 -4.06 12.80 6.86
N ASP A 80 -4.53 13.95 7.34
CA ASP A 80 -3.70 15.08 7.76
C ASP A 80 -3.78 15.37 9.26
N THR A 81 -4.72 14.75 9.96
CA THR A 81 -4.84 14.80 11.41
C THR A 81 -4.18 13.59 12.07
N TYR A 82 -3.90 13.67 13.36
CA TYR A 82 -3.28 12.61 14.16
C TYR A 82 -4.20 11.39 14.33
N PRO A 83 -3.67 10.17 14.21
CA PRO A 83 -2.33 9.78 13.76
C PRO A 83 -2.27 9.62 12.22
N SER A 84 -1.29 10.24 11.60
CA SER A 84 -1.06 10.10 10.16
C SER A 84 0.37 10.53 9.75
N TRP A 85 0.84 10.09 8.57
CA TRP A 85 2.12 10.51 8.01
C TRP A 85 2.14 12.02 7.70
N ARG A 86 1.02 12.59 7.19
CA ARG A 86 0.94 14.03 6.92
C ARG A 86 0.97 14.85 8.20
N ASN A 87 0.40 14.35 9.29
CA ASN A 87 0.54 14.99 10.59
C ASN A 87 2.00 15.04 11.05
N MET A 88 2.83 14.00 10.80
CA MET A 88 4.27 14.09 11.06
C MET A 88 4.93 15.22 10.27
N LEU A 89 4.58 15.38 8.99
CA LEU A 89 5.13 16.44 8.14
C LEU A 89 4.75 17.85 8.65
N SER A 90 3.60 18.01 9.29
CA SER A 90 3.17 19.29 9.87
C SER A 90 4.10 19.79 10.98
N TYR A 91 4.84 18.87 11.62
CA TYR A 91 5.89 19.22 12.60
C TYR A 91 7.26 19.51 11.96
N GLY A 92 7.32 19.68 10.64
CA GLY A 92 8.58 19.93 9.92
C GLY A 92 9.50 18.72 9.82
N GLN A 93 8.98 17.51 10.02
CA GLN A 93 9.76 16.28 9.92
C GLN A 93 10.25 16.05 8.49
N THR A 94 11.52 15.66 8.36
CA THR A 94 12.15 15.26 7.09
C THR A 94 12.39 13.75 6.99
N THR A 95 12.11 13.02 8.07
CA THR A 95 12.22 11.57 8.18
C THR A 95 10.97 11.02 8.86
N ILE A 96 10.73 9.72 8.72
CA ILE A 96 9.59 9.05 9.37
C ILE A 96 9.98 8.63 10.78
N THR A 97 9.18 9.01 11.75
CA THR A 97 9.40 8.73 13.18
C THR A 97 9.04 7.30 13.57
N GLU A 98 9.48 6.87 14.75
CA GLU A 98 9.25 5.53 15.31
C GLU A 98 7.78 5.29 15.67
N ALA A 99 7.14 6.29 16.26
CA ALA A 99 5.75 6.23 16.68
C ALA A 99 4.99 7.47 16.23
N TRP A 100 3.66 7.37 16.19
CA TRP A 100 2.79 8.46 15.78
C TRP A 100 2.92 9.70 16.67
N ASN A 101 3.22 9.49 17.96
CA ASN A 101 3.39 10.53 18.97
C ASN A 101 4.86 10.81 19.31
N THR A 102 5.80 10.47 18.44
CA THR A 102 7.21 10.81 18.65
C THR A 102 7.41 12.31 18.72
N CYS A 103 6.72 13.09 17.87
CA CYS A 103 6.66 14.55 17.96
C CYS A 103 5.28 14.97 18.47
N TYR A 104 5.25 15.92 19.39
CA TYR A 104 4.01 16.43 19.96
C TYR A 104 4.18 17.87 20.41
N GLU A 105 3.07 18.61 20.42
CA GLU A 105 3.01 19.98 20.90
C GLU A 105 2.98 20.01 22.44
N THR A 106 3.78 20.89 23.05
CA THR A 106 3.94 20.97 24.51
C THR A 106 2.97 21.95 25.18
N GLY A 107 2.07 22.57 24.40
CA GLY A 107 1.07 23.51 24.90
C GLY A 107 1.55 24.95 25.08
N ASP A 108 2.84 25.22 24.89
CA ASP A 108 3.46 26.56 24.86
C ASP A 108 3.83 27.00 23.45
N GLY A 109 3.38 26.27 22.44
CA GLY A 109 3.67 26.48 21.03
C GLY A 109 5.02 25.93 20.57
N THR A 110 5.71 25.18 21.45
CA THR A 110 6.92 24.44 21.08
C THR A 110 6.60 22.96 20.84
N TYR A 111 7.56 22.23 20.24
CA TYR A 111 7.45 20.79 20.00
C TYR A 111 8.50 20.04 20.78
N ALA A 112 8.09 18.95 21.39
CA ALA A 112 8.99 17.99 22.04
C ALA A 112 9.10 16.71 21.20
N VAL A 113 10.19 15.99 21.42
CA VAL A 113 10.51 14.74 20.75
C VAL A 113 10.71 13.65 21.80
N ASN A 114 10.03 12.51 21.60
CA ASN A 114 10.18 11.33 22.45
C ASN A 114 10.29 10.07 21.56
N GLY A 115 11.49 9.55 21.39
CA GLY A 115 11.76 8.38 20.54
C GLY A 115 12.61 8.71 19.32
N SER A 116 12.72 7.76 18.40
CA SER A 116 13.55 7.90 17.20
C SER A 116 12.84 8.76 16.15
N MET A 117 13.60 9.71 15.60
CA MET A 117 13.17 10.57 14.50
C MET A 117 13.34 9.92 13.13
N ASN A 118 14.01 8.78 13.04
CA ASN A 118 14.25 8.07 11.79
C ASN A 118 14.14 6.57 12.04
N HIS A 119 12.97 6.01 11.72
CA HIS A 119 12.67 4.62 12.02
C HIS A 119 11.94 3.95 10.85
N PHE A 120 12.36 2.74 10.49
CA PHE A 120 11.80 2.02 9.36
C PHE A 120 10.33 1.57 9.56
N GLY A 121 9.88 1.36 10.80
CA GLY A 121 8.59 0.74 11.10
C GLY A 121 7.41 1.46 10.46
N LEU A 122 7.24 2.75 10.69
CA LEU A 122 6.24 3.57 10.00
C LEU A 122 6.69 3.97 8.59
N GLY A 123 8.00 3.97 8.31
CA GLY A 123 8.60 4.21 6.99
C GLY A 123 8.30 3.12 5.96
N THR A 124 7.80 1.95 6.39
CA THR A 124 7.34 0.87 5.49
C THR A 124 6.21 1.29 4.54
N VAL A 125 5.58 2.44 4.74
CA VAL A 125 4.66 3.04 3.76
C VAL A 125 5.33 3.22 2.40
N GLY A 126 6.64 3.47 2.36
CA GLY A 126 7.43 3.51 1.13
C GLY A 126 7.36 2.21 0.32
N GLN A 127 7.35 1.05 1.00
CA GLN A 127 7.15 -0.23 0.34
C GLN A 127 5.79 -0.29 -0.38
N TRP A 128 4.72 0.16 0.27
CA TRP A 128 3.38 0.18 -0.34
C TRP A 128 3.31 1.11 -1.56
N LEU A 129 3.99 2.25 -1.52
CA LEU A 129 4.08 3.15 -2.69
C LEU A 129 4.71 2.44 -3.89
N TYR A 130 5.74 1.62 -3.68
CA TYR A 130 6.36 0.84 -4.75
C TYR A 130 5.55 -0.39 -5.14
N SER A 131 5.10 -1.20 -4.16
CA SER A 131 4.46 -2.48 -4.45
C SER A 131 3.01 -2.36 -4.93
N ASP A 132 2.29 -1.35 -4.46
CA ASP A 132 0.86 -1.22 -4.74
C ASP A 132 0.57 0.01 -5.61
N VAL A 133 1.03 1.20 -5.24
CA VAL A 133 0.73 2.42 -6.03
C VAL A 133 1.39 2.39 -7.40
N LEU A 134 2.70 2.08 -7.47
CA LEU A 134 3.44 1.83 -8.72
C LEU A 134 3.20 0.42 -9.26
N GLY A 135 2.85 -0.53 -8.38
CA GLY A 135 2.59 -1.92 -8.72
C GLY A 135 3.84 -2.79 -8.88
N ILE A 136 5.04 -2.31 -8.60
CA ILE A 136 6.29 -3.09 -8.74
C ILE A 136 6.40 -4.08 -7.58
N LYS A 137 5.98 -5.34 -7.80
CA LYS A 137 5.98 -6.41 -6.80
C LYS A 137 7.04 -7.46 -7.12
N ARG A 138 7.74 -7.89 -6.07
CA ARG A 138 8.71 -8.98 -6.20
C ARG A 138 8.03 -10.31 -6.38
N ASP A 139 8.61 -11.17 -7.19
CA ASP A 139 8.31 -12.59 -7.23
C ASP A 139 9.19 -13.33 -6.21
N LEU A 140 8.57 -14.03 -5.25
CA LEU A 140 9.30 -14.73 -4.19
C LEU A 140 10.01 -15.99 -4.72
N ASP A 141 9.50 -16.57 -5.79
CA ASP A 141 10.09 -17.76 -6.42
C ASP A 141 11.25 -17.41 -7.37
N ASN A 142 11.32 -16.13 -7.80
CA ASN A 142 12.35 -15.58 -8.67
C ASN A 142 13.01 -14.34 -8.04
N PRO A 143 13.79 -14.50 -6.97
CA PRO A 143 14.35 -13.39 -6.21
C PRO A 143 15.27 -12.50 -7.06
N GLY A 144 15.43 -11.23 -6.64
CA GLY A 144 16.28 -10.26 -7.31
C GLY A 144 15.66 -9.60 -8.53
N TYR A 145 14.34 -9.75 -8.76
CA TYR A 145 13.60 -9.22 -9.90
C TYR A 145 14.01 -9.84 -11.24
N LYS A 146 14.42 -11.10 -11.24
CA LYS A 146 14.58 -11.88 -12.48
C LYS A 146 13.25 -12.04 -13.20
N HIS A 147 12.20 -12.29 -12.43
CA HIS A 147 10.79 -12.10 -12.77
C HIS A 147 10.15 -11.23 -11.68
N PHE A 148 9.15 -10.43 -12.04
CA PHE A 148 8.41 -9.58 -11.11
C PHE A 148 7.00 -9.32 -11.63
N TYR A 149 6.14 -8.76 -10.76
CA TYR A 149 4.80 -8.37 -11.14
C TYR A 149 4.70 -6.86 -11.26
N ILE A 150 3.84 -6.39 -12.19
CA ILE A 150 3.42 -4.99 -12.29
C ILE A 150 1.90 -4.96 -12.17
N GLU A 151 1.41 -4.52 -11.00
CA GLU A 151 -0.01 -4.51 -10.65
C GLU A 151 -0.39 -3.21 -9.93
N PRO A 152 -0.41 -2.06 -10.65
CA PRO A 152 -0.64 -0.75 -10.05
C PRO A 152 -2.06 -0.61 -9.55
N GLN A 153 -2.20 -0.05 -8.35
CA GLN A 153 -3.50 0.27 -7.72
C GLN A 153 -3.78 1.77 -7.93
N VAL A 154 -4.59 2.06 -8.91
CA VAL A 154 -4.99 3.44 -9.23
C VAL A 154 -6.04 3.92 -8.24
N GLY A 155 -5.86 5.12 -7.67
CA GLY A 155 -6.83 5.65 -6.68
C GLY A 155 -6.37 6.95 -6.02
N GLY A 156 -7.01 7.28 -4.90
CA GLY A 156 -6.67 8.43 -4.07
C GLY A 156 -6.88 9.79 -4.74
N GLY A 157 -7.62 9.87 -5.85
CA GLY A 157 -7.78 11.12 -6.60
C GLY A 157 -6.49 11.61 -7.26
N LEU A 158 -5.45 10.78 -7.34
CA LEU A 158 -4.23 11.11 -8.04
C LEU A 158 -4.48 11.11 -9.55
N THR A 159 -3.85 12.03 -10.26
CA THR A 159 -3.95 12.14 -11.72
C THR A 159 -2.78 11.46 -12.42
N HIS A 160 -1.69 11.23 -11.72
CA HIS A 160 -0.52 10.52 -12.23
C HIS A 160 0.36 10.01 -11.09
N VAL A 161 1.07 8.94 -11.37
CA VAL A 161 2.14 8.39 -10.55
C VAL A 161 3.23 7.87 -11.49
N SER A 162 4.48 8.06 -11.13
CA SER A 162 5.61 7.47 -11.84
C SER A 162 6.76 7.20 -10.87
N GLY A 163 7.51 6.18 -11.12
CA GLY A 163 8.70 5.85 -10.33
C GLY A 163 9.52 4.74 -10.94
N SER A 164 10.71 4.56 -10.40
CA SER A 164 11.66 3.56 -10.85
C SER A 164 12.26 2.80 -9.66
N TYR A 165 12.68 1.57 -9.93
CA TYR A 165 13.38 0.71 -8.99
C TYR A 165 14.65 0.17 -9.64
N GLU A 166 15.79 0.44 -9.02
CA GLU A 166 17.10 -0.05 -9.48
C GLU A 166 17.28 -1.51 -9.02
N SER A 167 17.05 -2.45 -9.93
CA SER A 167 17.30 -3.87 -9.68
C SER A 167 18.72 -4.26 -10.08
N VAL A 168 19.15 -5.46 -9.67
CA VAL A 168 20.44 -6.02 -10.11
C VAL A 168 20.51 -6.29 -11.62
N TYR A 169 19.39 -6.27 -12.33
CA TYR A 169 19.28 -6.44 -13.78
C TYR A 169 19.11 -5.12 -14.52
N GLY A 170 19.00 -4.00 -13.83
CA GLY A 170 18.75 -2.67 -14.36
C GLY A 170 17.48 -2.03 -13.82
N THR A 171 17.17 -0.87 -14.33
CA THR A 171 16.06 -0.04 -13.87
C THR A 171 14.71 -0.60 -14.35
N ILE A 172 13.81 -0.82 -13.40
CA ILE A 172 12.40 -1.09 -13.65
C ILE A 172 11.67 0.24 -13.54
N GLU A 173 10.87 0.61 -14.53
CA GLU A 173 10.03 1.80 -14.47
C GLU A 173 8.55 1.38 -14.49
N SER A 174 7.73 2.08 -13.71
CA SER A 174 6.28 1.93 -13.72
C SER A 174 5.63 3.28 -13.49
N GLY A 175 4.54 3.52 -14.20
CA GLY A 175 3.74 4.72 -14.02
C GLY A 175 2.37 4.59 -14.63
N TRP A 176 1.46 5.46 -14.18
CA TRP A 176 0.15 5.64 -14.76
C TRP A 176 -0.26 7.12 -14.71
N ARG A 177 -1.11 7.53 -15.63
CA ARG A 177 -1.64 8.89 -15.68
C ARG A 177 -3.02 8.92 -16.33
N LEU A 178 -3.80 9.92 -15.94
CA LEU A 178 -5.06 10.25 -16.58
C LEU A 178 -4.80 11.17 -17.79
N GLU A 179 -5.27 10.79 -18.97
CA GLU A 179 -5.28 11.61 -20.18
C GLU A 179 -6.71 11.70 -20.71
N GLY A 180 -7.40 12.80 -20.40
CA GLY A 180 -8.81 12.95 -20.74
C GLY A 180 -9.67 11.86 -20.11
N SER A 181 -10.28 11.00 -20.93
CA SER A 181 -11.10 9.87 -20.48
C SER A 181 -10.33 8.53 -20.52
N GLU A 182 -9.02 8.56 -20.59
CA GLU A 182 -8.18 7.36 -20.62
C GLU A 182 -7.26 7.30 -19.40
N LEU A 183 -6.99 6.09 -18.95
CA LEU A 183 -5.94 5.76 -18.03
C LEU A 183 -4.78 5.14 -18.82
N VAL A 184 -3.63 5.81 -18.78
CA VAL A 184 -2.44 5.41 -19.55
C VAL A 184 -1.41 4.83 -18.59
N PHE A 185 -0.95 3.61 -18.87
CA PHE A 185 0.08 2.91 -18.11
C PHE A 185 1.37 2.81 -18.93
N THR A 186 2.51 3.05 -18.31
CA THR A 186 3.82 2.94 -18.94
C THR A 186 4.76 2.11 -18.08
N PHE A 187 5.51 1.19 -18.72
CA PHE A 187 6.46 0.30 -18.04
C PHE A 187 7.76 0.16 -18.82
N VAL A 188 8.87 0.04 -18.09
CA VAL A 188 10.15 -0.42 -18.63
C VAL A 188 10.58 -1.66 -17.87
N ILE A 189 10.78 -2.74 -18.63
CA ILE A 189 11.25 -4.05 -18.13
C ILE A 189 12.70 -4.20 -18.58
N PRO A 190 13.68 -4.30 -17.65
CA PRO A 190 15.10 -4.32 -18.00
C PRO A 190 15.51 -5.60 -18.75
N PRO A 191 16.62 -5.57 -19.50
CA PRO A 191 17.12 -6.73 -20.23
C PRO A 191 17.31 -7.96 -19.36
N ASN A 192 17.08 -9.15 -19.92
CA ASN A 192 17.20 -10.46 -19.27
C ASN A 192 16.23 -10.67 -18.10
N THR A 193 15.14 -9.91 -18.01
CA THR A 193 14.07 -10.10 -17.04
C THR A 193 12.72 -10.26 -17.74
N THR A 194 11.72 -10.69 -16.98
CA THR A 194 10.33 -10.78 -17.42
C THR A 194 9.41 -10.21 -16.36
N ALA A 195 8.23 -9.76 -16.76
CA ALA A 195 7.19 -9.35 -15.82
C ALA A 195 5.84 -9.97 -16.16
N THR A 196 5.04 -10.23 -15.14
CA THR A 196 3.61 -10.47 -15.29
C THR A 196 2.87 -9.18 -14.94
N VAL A 197 2.08 -8.66 -15.89
CA VAL A 197 1.38 -7.39 -15.76
C VAL A 197 -0.12 -7.61 -15.64
N THR A 198 -0.74 -7.00 -14.63
CA THR A 198 -2.18 -6.99 -14.43
C THR A 198 -2.67 -5.55 -14.27
N LEU A 199 -3.56 -5.11 -15.15
CA LEU A 199 -4.14 -3.77 -15.14
C LEU A 199 -5.63 -3.81 -14.78
N PRO A 200 -6.25 -2.68 -14.42
CA PRO A 200 -7.67 -2.63 -14.00
C PRO A 200 -8.65 -2.75 -15.18
N ASP A 201 -8.37 -3.67 -16.10
CA ASP A 201 -9.24 -4.02 -17.23
C ASP A 201 -9.17 -5.54 -17.45
N PRO A 202 -10.31 -6.24 -17.66
CA PRO A 202 -10.31 -7.69 -17.85
C PRO A 202 -9.45 -8.20 -19.01
N GLN A 203 -9.22 -7.39 -20.05
CA GLN A 203 -8.38 -7.77 -21.21
C GLN A 203 -6.89 -7.79 -20.90
N TYR A 204 -6.46 -7.13 -19.82
CA TYR A 204 -5.05 -6.95 -19.46
C TYR A 204 -4.72 -7.66 -18.13
N GLN A 205 -5.14 -8.92 -18.02
CA GLN A 205 -4.88 -9.75 -16.84
C GLN A 205 -3.76 -10.73 -17.09
N ASN A 206 -2.80 -10.81 -16.17
CA ASN A 206 -1.69 -11.78 -16.18
C ASN A 206 -0.91 -11.81 -17.51
N MET A 207 -0.66 -10.66 -18.10
CA MET A 207 0.12 -10.55 -19.34
C MET A 207 1.59 -10.87 -19.08
N ALA A 208 2.13 -11.86 -19.73
CA ALA A 208 3.57 -12.18 -19.67
C ALA A 208 4.35 -11.27 -20.65
N LEU A 209 5.16 -10.38 -20.12
CA LEU A 209 5.97 -9.44 -20.89
C LEU A 209 7.47 -9.72 -20.75
N ALA A 210 8.19 -9.63 -21.86
CA ALA A 210 9.64 -9.67 -21.90
C ALA A 210 10.26 -8.28 -21.64
N ALA A 211 11.59 -8.19 -21.69
CA ALA A 211 12.30 -6.92 -21.64
C ALA A 211 11.84 -5.95 -22.75
N GLY A 212 11.60 -4.69 -22.40
CA GLY A 212 11.11 -3.67 -23.33
C GLY A 212 10.41 -2.53 -22.64
N ALA A 213 9.99 -1.56 -23.44
CA ALA A 213 9.14 -0.45 -23.00
C ALA A 213 7.72 -0.66 -23.54
N TYR A 214 6.73 -0.39 -22.70
CA TYR A 214 5.32 -0.68 -22.99
C TYR A 214 4.44 0.51 -22.60
N GLU A 215 3.38 0.74 -23.39
CA GLU A 215 2.29 1.65 -23.07
C GLU A 215 0.95 0.95 -23.31
N TYR A 216 0.06 1.05 -22.35
CA TYR A 216 -1.32 0.55 -22.44
C TYR A 216 -2.30 1.67 -22.11
N ARG A 217 -3.41 1.70 -22.85
CA ARG A 217 -4.48 2.69 -22.70
C ARG A 217 -5.79 1.99 -22.39
N ILE A 218 -6.47 2.44 -21.34
CA ILE A 218 -7.75 1.91 -20.88
C ILE A 218 -8.75 3.06 -20.82
N ALA A 219 -9.82 2.95 -21.61
CA ALA A 219 -10.89 3.92 -21.57
C ALA A 219 -11.63 3.85 -20.22
N LEU A 220 -11.83 4.99 -19.60
CA LEU A 220 -12.68 5.10 -18.41
C LEU A 220 -14.14 5.20 -18.87
N ASN A 221 -14.93 4.20 -18.52
CA ASN A 221 -16.39 4.29 -18.67
C ASN A 221 -16.91 5.25 -17.58
N LEU A 222 -17.04 6.52 -17.93
CA LEU A 222 -17.63 7.57 -17.08
C LEU A 222 -19.15 7.45 -17.03
#